data_2591702fe3452e03d84898ea016c9ee1
#
_entry.id   2591702fe3452e03d84898ea016c9ee1
#
_cell.length_a   1.000
_cell.length_b   1.000
_cell.length_c   1.000
_cell.angle_alpha   90.00
_cell.angle_beta   90.00
_cell.angle_gamma   90.00
#
_symmetry.space_group_name_H-M   'P 1'
#
loop_
_entity.id
_entity.type
_entity.pdbx_description
1 polymer ?
#
loop_
_entity_poly.entity_id
_entity_poly.type
_entity_poly.pdbx_seq_one_letter_code
_entity_poly.pdbx_strand_id
1 'polypeptide(L)'
;MLAGRPAGSAGARLSILLSSHGAPDMAFFGNDAVNRVNIHYAIQALAQGAGGTLVFAFLLHAGVSIPMTFVWFAGMLAGRFVLRPLILPIGKRWGLKPLVIAGVLLNAVQFPTYAAVHGIGWPLLINGALGAVASTLYWPSYHAYFASIGDAEHRGHQVGIREAVSTVIGIAAPLIGAWLILTAGPFWMFGAVAAVEALSALPLLAAPNVMPPREAPGAWRAAREGVALFLLDGWQGACIYYVWQVALFVSLGSSIGAFGGAMAFAALVGAILTALFGRHIDRGGGRRTAVLACVVTMALSLTQAAVFGHLWLAVAANALGAIATALIIPAISTPLYNLSQASPCPFRYNIATEGAWDIGVGAGVLTAAAISALGGSLSFMLLTALPAIGGVFWMLWRYYGAHPTAGGVEIAPGLALEPHALP
;
A
#
# COMPACT_ATOMS: atom_id res chain seq x y z
N MET A 1 30.83 -42.97 60.66
CA MET A 1 30.39 -41.58 60.68
C MET A 1 29.81 -41.22 59.25
N LEU A 2 28.51 -41.20 59.17
CA LEU A 2 27.75 -40.91 57.94
C LEU A 2 27.49 -39.43 57.94
N ALA A 3 27.86 -38.73 56.83
CA ALA A 3 27.50 -37.32 56.59
C ALA A 3 26.57 -37.25 55.38
N GLY A 4 25.40 -36.67 55.62
CA GLY A 4 24.26 -36.58 54.68
C GLY A 4 24.51 -35.66 53.48
N ARG A 5 23.92 -36.04 52.36
CA ARG A 5 23.74 -35.20 51.15
C ARG A 5 22.52 -34.28 51.31
N PRO A 6 22.58 -33.02 50.96
CA PRO A 6 21.38 -32.20 50.92
C PRO A 6 20.58 -32.49 49.64
N ALA A 7 19.32 -32.84 49.78
CA ALA A 7 18.31 -32.84 48.76
C ALA A 7 17.88 -31.40 48.49
N GLY A 8 18.20 -30.83 47.33
CA GLY A 8 17.85 -29.43 46.99
C GLY A 8 18.25 -28.96 45.64
N SER A 9 18.05 -29.73 44.56
CA SER A 9 18.40 -29.25 43.22
C SER A 9 17.34 -29.48 42.11
N ALA A 10 16.22 -30.14 42.41
CA ALA A 10 15.18 -30.37 41.41
C ALA A 10 14.20 -29.19 41.27
N GLY A 11 13.86 -28.54 42.41
CA GLY A 11 12.94 -27.38 42.38
C GLY A 11 13.53 -26.12 41.76
N ALA A 12 14.84 -25.89 41.93
CA ALA A 12 15.51 -24.72 41.34
C ALA A 12 15.72 -24.83 39.82
N ARG A 13 15.86 -26.04 39.30
CA ARG A 13 15.96 -26.26 37.83
C ARG A 13 14.62 -26.15 37.14
N LEU A 14 13.51 -26.45 37.80
CA LEU A 14 12.17 -26.30 37.22
C LEU A 14 11.72 -24.83 37.18
N SER A 15 12.10 -24.01 38.16
CA SER A 15 11.84 -22.59 38.16
C SER A 15 12.64 -21.82 37.10
N ILE A 16 13.89 -22.25 36.81
CA ILE A 16 14.72 -21.64 35.75
C ILE A 16 14.20 -22.05 34.34
N LEU A 17 13.64 -23.25 34.17
CA LEU A 17 13.04 -23.68 32.91
C LEU A 17 11.67 -23.05 32.65
N LEU A 18 10.94 -22.66 33.70
CA LEU A 18 9.65 -21.95 33.54
C LEU A 18 9.82 -20.44 33.43
N SER A 19 10.95 -19.87 33.83
CA SER A 19 11.26 -18.45 33.67
C SER A 19 11.94 -18.12 32.33
N SER A 20 12.41 -19.11 31.56
CA SER A 20 13.05 -18.88 30.25
C SER A 20 12.12 -19.04 29.06
N HIS A 21 10.85 -19.40 29.27
CA HIS A 21 9.78 -19.23 28.27
C HIS A 21 8.95 -18.00 28.66
N GLY A 22 9.61 -16.84 28.68
CA GLY A 22 8.91 -15.56 28.66
C GLY A 22 7.88 -15.58 27.53
N ALA A 23 6.66 -15.13 27.81
CA ALA A 23 5.68 -14.84 26.78
C ALA A 23 6.40 -14.11 25.65
N PRO A 24 6.13 -14.42 24.36
CA PRO A 24 6.80 -13.76 23.24
C PRO A 24 6.72 -12.27 23.48
N ASP A 25 7.86 -11.62 23.49
CA ASP A 25 8.00 -10.21 23.81
C ASP A 25 6.96 -9.40 23.04
N MET A 26 5.94 -8.93 23.73
CA MET A 26 4.92 -8.02 23.20
C MET A 26 5.51 -6.61 23.04
N ALA A 27 6.83 -6.47 23.00
CA ALA A 27 7.59 -5.24 22.91
C ALA A 27 7.19 -4.40 21.68
N PHE A 28 6.75 -5.03 20.58
CA PHE A 28 6.30 -4.31 19.40
C PHE A 28 4.94 -3.60 19.60
N PHE A 29 4.10 -4.01 20.54
CA PHE A 29 2.92 -3.24 20.97
C PHE A 29 3.27 -2.11 21.95
N GLY A 30 4.51 -2.04 22.41
CA GLY A 30 4.99 -0.98 23.29
C GLY A 30 5.12 0.38 22.62
N ASN A 31 5.15 0.45 21.27
CA ASN A 31 5.18 1.71 20.54
C ASN A 31 3.77 2.25 20.29
N ASP A 32 3.28 3.06 21.24
CA ASP A 32 1.93 3.64 21.21
C ASP A 32 1.68 4.53 19.97
N ALA A 33 2.72 5.22 19.49
CA ALA A 33 2.62 6.05 18.29
C ALA A 33 2.37 5.21 17.03
N VAL A 34 3.09 4.10 16.86
CA VAL A 34 2.91 3.16 15.74
C VAL A 34 1.55 2.48 15.84
N ASN A 35 1.14 2.06 17.04
CA ASN A 35 -0.18 1.44 17.25
C ASN A 35 -1.32 2.37 16.80
N ARG A 36 -1.26 3.67 17.15
CA ARG A 36 -2.23 4.66 16.71
C ARG A 36 -2.27 4.82 15.20
N VAL A 37 -1.11 4.82 14.55
CA VAL A 37 -1.03 4.88 13.08
C VAL A 37 -1.53 3.61 12.42
N ASN A 38 -1.30 2.44 13.00
CA ASN A 38 -1.85 1.18 12.51
C ASN A 38 -3.37 1.10 12.68
N ILE A 39 -3.93 1.61 13.80
CA ILE A 39 -5.39 1.73 13.98
C ILE A 39 -5.99 2.70 12.96
N HIS A 40 -5.36 3.88 12.75
CA HIS A 40 -5.74 4.79 11.68
C HIS A 40 -5.80 4.07 10.33
N TYR A 41 -4.73 3.37 9.97
CA TYR A 41 -4.63 2.67 8.67
C TYR A 41 -5.68 1.57 8.53
N ALA A 42 -5.99 0.83 9.60
CA ALA A 42 -7.03 -0.19 9.62
C ALA A 42 -8.42 0.40 9.33
N ILE A 43 -8.77 1.52 9.98
CA ILE A 43 -10.06 2.18 9.74
C ILE A 43 -10.10 2.76 8.33
N GLN A 44 -9.02 3.37 7.85
CA GLN A 44 -8.90 3.86 6.49
C GLN A 44 -9.01 2.72 5.46
N ALA A 45 -8.35 1.57 5.71
CA ALA A 45 -8.44 0.41 4.83
C ALA A 45 -9.88 -0.10 4.66
N LEU A 46 -10.73 0.02 5.70
CA LEU A 46 -12.16 -0.27 5.60
C LEU A 46 -12.86 0.68 4.64
N ALA A 47 -12.61 1.99 4.76
CA ALA A 47 -13.20 2.99 3.86
C ALA A 47 -12.72 2.80 2.41
N GLN A 48 -11.42 2.62 2.21
CA GLN A 48 -10.83 2.40 0.89
C GLN A 48 -11.26 1.07 0.27
N GLY A 49 -11.40 0.01 1.08
CA GLY A 49 -11.89 -1.30 0.62
C GLY A 49 -13.36 -1.26 0.23
N ALA A 50 -14.21 -0.56 0.99
CA ALA A 50 -15.65 -0.47 0.72
C ALA A 50 -15.98 0.52 -0.41
N GLY A 51 -15.28 1.67 -0.45
CA GLY A 51 -15.55 2.74 -1.42
C GLY A 51 -14.50 2.82 -2.53
N GLY A 52 -13.23 2.92 -2.18
CA GLY A 52 -12.14 3.14 -3.12
C GLY A 52 -12.00 2.02 -4.16
N THR A 53 -12.13 0.77 -3.73
CA THR A 53 -12.10 -0.40 -4.62
C THR A 53 -13.21 -0.37 -5.68
N LEU A 54 -14.38 0.19 -5.36
CA LEU A 54 -15.52 0.24 -6.27
C LEU A 54 -15.51 1.44 -7.21
N VAL A 55 -14.60 2.41 -7.06
CA VAL A 55 -14.62 3.68 -7.81
C VAL A 55 -14.65 3.47 -9.31
N PHE A 56 -13.74 2.67 -9.88
CA PHE A 56 -13.69 2.44 -11.33
C PHE A 56 -14.97 1.77 -11.83
N ALA A 57 -15.45 0.73 -11.12
CA ALA A 57 -16.69 0.05 -11.45
C ALA A 57 -17.89 1.01 -11.37
N PHE A 58 -17.93 1.87 -10.36
CA PHE A 58 -18.98 2.88 -10.20
C PHE A 58 -18.97 3.93 -11.31
N LEU A 59 -17.80 4.48 -11.66
CA LEU A 59 -17.69 5.48 -12.73
C LEU A 59 -18.19 4.93 -14.09
N LEU A 60 -17.83 3.68 -14.39
CA LEU A 60 -18.33 3.00 -15.59
C LEU A 60 -19.85 2.81 -15.53
N HIS A 61 -20.37 2.41 -14.36
CA HIS A 61 -21.82 2.28 -14.15
C HIS A 61 -22.55 3.63 -14.22
N ALA A 62 -21.91 4.72 -13.79
CA ALA A 62 -22.41 6.10 -13.89
C ALA A 62 -22.30 6.70 -15.30
N GLY A 63 -21.92 5.90 -16.31
CA GLY A 63 -21.88 6.32 -17.72
C GLY A 63 -20.57 6.99 -18.16
N VAL A 64 -19.51 6.97 -17.32
CA VAL A 64 -18.20 7.40 -17.76
C VAL A 64 -17.56 6.28 -18.60
N SER A 65 -17.13 6.59 -19.83
CA SER A 65 -16.50 5.58 -20.69
C SER A 65 -15.15 5.09 -20.15
N ILE A 66 -14.72 3.89 -20.56
CA ILE A 66 -13.42 3.32 -20.14
C ILE A 66 -12.25 4.29 -20.41
N PRO A 67 -12.08 4.86 -21.64
CA PRO A 67 -11.01 5.81 -21.89
C PRO A 67 -11.07 7.02 -20.95
N MET A 68 -12.28 7.56 -20.73
CA MET A 68 -12.45 8.75 -19.92
C MET A 68 -12.24 8.49 -18.42
N THR A 69 -12.56 7.29 -17.93
CA THR A 69 -12.24 6.86 -16.55
C THR A 69 -10.72 6.87 -16.33
N PHE A 70 -9.95 6.37 -17.29
CA PHE A 70 -8.49 6.42 -17.22
C PHE A 70 -7.93 7.84 -17.38
N VAL A 71 -8.49 8.66 -18.26
CA VAL A 71 -8.10 10.09 -18.42
C VAL A 71 -8.38 10.87 -17.14
N TRP A 72 -9.54 10.67 -16.52
CA TRP A 72 -9.86 11.29 -15.23
C TRP A 72 -8.84 10.91 -14.16
N PHE A 73 -8.51 9.62 -14.04
CA PHE A 73 -7.54 9.16 -13.05
C PHE A 73 -6.14 9.70 -13.33
N ALA A 74 -5.69 9.70 -14.57
CA ALA A 74 -4.43 10.33 -14.97
C ALA A 74 -4.41 11.84 -14.67
N GLY A 75 -5.51 12.55 -14.87
CA GLY A 75 -5.66 13.96 -14.51
C GLY A 75 -5.52 14.20 -13.01
N MET A 76 -6.11 13.32 -12.18
CA MET A 76 -5.94 13.34 -10.73
C MET A 76 -4.47 13.15 -10.35
N LEU A 77 -3.77 12.17 -10.94
CA LEU A 77 -2.34 11.91 -10.70
C LEU A 77 -1.45 13.07 -11.18
N ALA A 78 -1.76 13.67 -12.31
CA ALA A 78 -1.06 14.87 -12.80
C ALA A 78 -1.23 16.04 -11.81
N GLY A 79 -2.44 16.24 -11.28
CA GLY A 79 -2.72 17.21 -10.22
C GLY A 79 -1.90 16.93 -8.96
N ARG A 80 -1.83 15.66 -8.52
CA ARG A 80 -0.96 15.23 -7.42
C ARG A 80 0.50 15.61 -7.66
N PHE A 81 1.02 15.28 -8.84
CA PHE A 81 2.42 15.56 -9.20
C PHE A 81 2.72 17.07 -9.14
N VAL A 82 1.84 17.90 -9.73
CA VAL A 82 1.99 19.36 -9.76
C VAL A 82 1.91 19.97 -8.36
N LEU A 83 1.04 19.45 -7.49
CA LEU A 83 0.86 19.96 -6.13
C LEU A 83 1.95 19.52 -5.14
N ARG A 84 2.70 18.46 -5.43
CA ARG A 84 3.72 17.90 -4.51
C ARG A 84 4.76 18.90 -3.99
N PRO A 85 5.32 19.81 -4.77
CA PRO A 85 6.28 20.79 -4.25
C PRO A 85 5.71 21.64 -3.12
N LEU A 86 4.39 21.87 -3.12
CA LEU A 86 3.71 22.73 -2.14
C LEU A 86 3.62 22.09 -0.76
N ILE A 87 3.66 20.76 -0.64
CA ILE A 87 3.55 20.11 0.68
C ILE A 87 4.83 20.25 1.51
N LEU A 88 5.98 20.44 0.88
CA LEU A 88 7.25 20.57 1.61
C LEU A 88 7.28 21.81 2.54
N PRO A 89 6.97 23.04 2.10
CA PRO A 89 6.90 24.19 2.99
C PRO A 89 5.81 24.03 4.06
N ILE A 90 4.68 23.42 3.73
CA ILE A 90 3.57 23.17 4.67
C ILE A 90 4.04 22.20 5.76
N GLY A 91 4.66 21.07 5.38
CA GLY A 91 5.19 20.09 6.31
C GLY A 91 6.30 20.62 7.21
N LYS A 92 7.19 21.49 6.69
CA LYS A 92 8.21 22.16 7.48
C LYS A 92 7.63 23.10 8.53
N ARG A 93 6.46 23.68 8.27
CA ARG A 93 5.80 24.63 9.18
C ARG A 93 4.95 23.93 10.24
N TRP A 94 4.18 22.92 9.85
CA TRP A 94 3.17 22.30 10.70
C TRP A 94 3.49 20.86 11.13
N GLY A 95 4.47 20.22 10.49
CA GLY A 95 4.80 18.82 10.71
C GLY A 95 3.99 17.86 9.84
N LEU A 96 4.29 16.58 9.97
CA LEU A 96 3.72 15.54 9.12
C LEU A 96 2.30 15.13 9.55
N LYS A 97 2.03 15.06 10.88
CA LYS A 97 0.72 14.64 11.40
C LYS A 97 -0.45 15.50 10.90
N PRO A 98 -0.39 16.85 10.95
CA PRO A 98 -1.45 17.68 10.39
C PRO A 98 -1.70 17.46 8.90
N LEU A 99 -0.66 17.19 8.10
CA LEU A 99 -0.81 16.90 6.67
C LEU A 99 -1.56 15.58 6.45
N VAL A 100 -1.21 14.53 7.21
CA VAL A 100 -1.92 13.24 7.15
C VAL A 100 -3.40 13.42 7.50
N ILE A 101 -3.70 14.12 8.61
CA ILE A 101 -5.08 14.39 9.05
C ILE A 101 -5.84 15.20 7.99
N ALA A 102 -5.24 16.28 7.46
CA ALA A 102 -5.87 17.09 6.42
C ALA A 102 -6.15 16.29 5.15
N GLY A 103 -5.19 15.42 4.73
CA GLY A 103 -5.36 14.53 3.59
C GLY A 103 -6.53 13.57 3.77
N VAL A 104 -6.63 12.94 4.94
CA VAL A 104 -7.75 12.04 5.30
C VAL A 104 -9.10 12.76 5.28
N LEU A 105 -9.19 13.94 5.90
CA LEU A 105 -10.44 14.69 5.96
C LEU A 105 -10.89 15.18 4.57
N LEU A 106 -9.94 15.60 3.72
CA LEU A 106 -10.24 15.95 2.34
C LEU A 106 -10.67 14.73 1.50
N ASN A 107 -10.06 13.56 1.75
CA ASN A 107 -10.48 12.31 1.12
C ASN A 107 -11.90 11.92 1.56
N ALA A 108 -12.23 12.12 2.85
CA ALA A 108 -13.59 11.94 3.34
C ALA A 108 -14.59 12.86 2.62
N VAL A 109 -14.21 14.12 2.35
CA VAL A 109 -15.05 15.05 1.55
C VAL A 109 -15.15 14.63 0.08
N GLN A 110 -14.12 13.98 -0.49
CA GLN A 110 -14.13 13.49 -1.86
C GLN A 110 -15.18 12.38 -2.08
N PHE A 111 -15.32 11.43 -1.14
CA PHE A 111 -16.20 10.27 -1.34
C PHE A 111 -17.64 10.64 -1.71
N PRO A 112 -18.35 11.54 -1.00
CA PRO A 112 -19.71 11.90 -1.36
C PRO A 112 -19.85 12.52 -2.75
N THR A 113 -18.78 13.17 -3.29
CA THR A 113 -18.84 13.77 -4.63
C THR A 113 -18.94 12.74 -5.74
N TYR A 114 -18.54 11.47 -5.49
CA TYR A 114 -18.79 10.38 -6.46
C TYR A 114 -20.28 10.21 -6.72
N ALA A 115 -21.13 10.29 -5.71
CA ALA A 115 -22.57 10.10 -5.86
C ALA A 115 -23.24 11.12 -6.80
N ALA A 116 -22.60 12.26 -7.03
CA ALA A 116 -23.06 13.29 -7.98
C ALA A 116 -22.57 13.07 -9.41
N VAL A 117 -21.72 12.05 -9.66
CA VAL A 117 -21.17 11.77 -11.00
C VAL A 117 -22.20 11.00 -11.81
N HIS A 118 -22.64 11.58 -12.93
CA HIS A 118 -23.53 10.99 -13.93
C HIS A 118 -22.95 11.18 -15.34
N GLY A 119 -21.72 10.66 -15.55
CA GLY A 119 -20.96 10.85 -16.77
C GLY A 119 -19.91 11.96 -16.65
N ILE A 120 -19.49 12.53 -17.79
CA ILE A 120 -18.48 13.59 -17.87
C ILE A 120 -19.13 14.94 -17.51
N GLY A 121 -18.56 15.62 -16.50
CA GLY A 121 -19.08 16.93 -16.07
C GLY A 121 -18.33 17.48 -14.86
N TRP A 122 -18.80 18.61 -14.35
CA TRP A 122 -18.19 19.28 -13.20
C TRP A 122 -18.02 18.39 -11.94
N PRO A 123 -19.00 17.50 -11.59
CA PRO A 123 -18.82 16.62 -10.43
C PRO A 123 -17.59 15.71 -10.57
N LEU A 124 -17.34 15.18 -11.76
CA LEU A 124 -16.18 14.33 -12.04
C LEU A 124 -14.85 15.12 -11.91
N LEU A 125 -14.83 16.36 -12.42
CA LEU A 125 -13.66 17.23 -12.32
C LEU A 125 -13.37 17.67 -10.89
N ILE A 126 -14.41 18.07 -10.14
CA ILE A 126 -14.28 18.43 -8.70
C ILE A 126 -13.79 17.23 -7.90
N ASN A 127 -14.34 16.06 -8.16
CA ASN A 127 -13.91 14.83 -7.52
C ASN A 127 -12.41 14.54 -7.75
N GLY A 128 -11.95 14.64 -9.01
CA GLY A 128 -10.54 14.47 -9.37
C GLY A 128 -9.63 15.50 -8.70
N ALA A 129 -10.06 16.77 -8.64
CA ALA A 129 -9.32 17.84 -8.00
C ALA A 129 -9.20 17.63 -6.48
N LEU A 130 -10.31 17.26 -5.81
CA LEU A 130 -10.30 16.92 -4.39
C LEU A 130 -9.38 15.73 -4.09
N GLY A 131 -9.46 14.67 -4.91
CA GLY A 131 -8.61 13.50 -4.79
C GLY A 131 -7.12 13.83 -4.98
N ALA A 132 -6.81 14.71 -5.93
CA ALA A 132 -5.43 15.16 -6.14
C ALA A 132 -4.87 15.86 -4.90
N VAL A 133 -5.62 16.81 -4.32
CA VAL A 133 -5.20 17.54 -3.11
C VAL A 133 -5.10 16.60 -1.91
N ALA A 134 -6.14 15.81 -1.66
CA ALA A 134 -6.22 14.88 -0.53
C ALA A 134 -5.04 13.89 -0.53
N SER A 135 -4.84 13.20 -1.66
CA SER A 135 -3.79 12.20 -1.81
C SER A 135 -2.38 12.81 -1.77
N THR A 136 -2.20 14.05 -2.27
CA THR A 136 -0.91 14.77 -2.19
C THR A 136 -0.54 15.07 -0.74
N LEU A 137 -1.48 15.47 0.08
CA LEU A 137 -1.25 15.70 1.51
C LEU A 137 -1.03 14.38 2.27
N TYR A 138 -1.77 13.34 1.92
CA TYR A 138 -1.79 12.08 2.67
C TYR A 138 -0.54 11.23 2.42
N TRP A 139 -0.35 10.69 1.21
CA TRP A 139 0.61 9.59 0.97
C TRP A 139 2.07 9.92 1.30
N PRO A 140 2.68 11.00 0.80
CA PRO A 140 4.06 11.30 1.14
C PRO A 140 4.27 11.60 2.62
N SER A 141 3.26 12.24 3.24
CA SER A 141 3.30 12.58 4.67
C SER A 141 3.13 11.33 5.53
N TYR A 142 2.21 10.43 5.17
CA TYR A 142 1.99 9.16 5.85
C TYR A 142 3.23 8.26 5.82
N HIS A 143 3.81 8.05 4.63
CA HIS A 143 5.01 7.23 4.51
C HIS A 143 6.20 7.80 5.29
N ALA A 144 6.42 9.11 5.19
CA ALA A 144 7.47 9.77 5.96
C ALA A 144 7.21 9.73 7.47
N TYR A 145 5.94 9.91 7.88
CA TYR A 145 5.53 9.86 9.28
C TYR A 145 5.74 8.45 9.86
N PHE A 146 5.23 7.43 9.19
CA PHE A 146 5.41 6.02 9.58
C PHE A 146 6.89 5.63 9.65
N ALA A 147 7.70 6.03 8.65
CA ALA A 147 9.13 5.79 8.65
C ALA A 147 9.85 6.44 9.84
N SER A 148 9.37 7.63 10.28
CA SER A 148 9.99 8.40 11.36
C SER A 148 9.65 7.92 12.76
N ILE A 149 8.46 7.32 12.98
CA ILE A 149 8.01 6.85 14.30
C ILE A 149 8.21 5.35 14.52
N GLY A 150 8.42 4.59 13.44
CA GLY A 150 8.60 3.14 13.51
C GLY A 150 9.94 2.74 14.11
N ASP A 151 9.95 1.67 14.90
CA ASP A 151 11.15 1.11 15.50
C ASP A 151 11.95 0.33 14.44
N ALA A 152 13.25 0.61 14.34
CA ALA A 152 14.12 -0.06 13.36
C ALA A 152 14.14 -1.59 13.57
N GLU A 153 14.17 -2.04 14.83
CA GLU A 153 14.24 -3.45 15.20
C GLU A 153 12.94 -4.22 14.97
N HIS A 154 11.78 -3.55 15.14
CA HIS A 154 10.46 -4.19 15.08
C HIS A 154 9.64 -3.81 13.85
N ARG A 155 10.21 -3.08 12.89
CA ARG A 155 9.49 -2.54 11.72
C ARG A 155 8.81 -3.62 10.89
N GLY A 156 9.45 -4.76 10.67
CA GLY A 156 8.86 -5.88 9.94
C GLY A 156 7.57 -6.38 10.59
N HIS A 157 7.55 -6.50 11.92
CA HIS A 157 6.34 -6.86 12.67
C HIS A 157 5.27 -5.78 12.63
N GLN A 158 5.67 -4.50 12.74
CA GLN A 158 4.74 -3.35 12.68
C GLN A 158 4.03 -3.25 11.34
N VAL A 159 4.78 -3.43 10.24
CA VAL A 159 4.21 -3.51 8.88
C VAL A 159 3.38 -4.79 8.71
N GLY A 160 3.88 -5.93 9.19
CA GLY A 160 3.19 -7.21 9.09
C GLY A 160 1.80 -7.21 9.73
N ILE A 161 1.65 -6.61 10.93
CA ILE A 161 0.35 -6.46 11.60
C ILE A 161 -0.57 -5.56 10.77
N ARG A 162 -0.07 -4.44 10.28
CA ARG A 162 -0.83 -3.53 9.42
C ARG A 162 -1.40 -4.26 8.20
N GLU A 163 -0.57 -5.02 7.50
CA GLU A 163 -0.97 -5.78 6.31
C GLU A 163 -1.94 -6.92 6.64
N ALA A 164 -1.73 -7.63 7.76
CA ALA A 164 -2.63 -8.69 8.19
C ALA A 164 -4.04 -8.15 8.49
N VAL A 165 -4.14 -7.04 9.22
CA VAL A 165 -5.42 -6.39 9.51
C VAL A 165 -6.08 -5.89 8.22
N SER A 166 -5.31 -5.26 7.32
CA SER A 166 -5.82 -4.79 6.03
C SER A 166 -6.33 -5.94 5.16
N THR A 167 -5.68 -7.10 5.20
CA THR A 167 -6.11 -8.30 4.47
C THR A 167 -7.47 -8.80 4.98
N VAL A 168 -7.66 -8.87 6.30
CA VAL A 168 -8.95 -9.28 6.90
C VAL A 168 -10.06 -8.29 6.54
N ILE A 169 -9.78 -6.99 6.62
CA ILE A 169 -10.71 -5.93 6.22
C ILE A 169 -11.04 -6.04 4.73
N GLY A 170 -10.05 -6.34 3.89
CA GLY A 170 -10.19 -6.50 2.44
C GLY A 170 -11.18 -7.59 2.03
N ILE A 171 -11.50 -8.55 2.90
CA ILE A 171 -12.52 -9.57 2.63
C ILE A 171 -13.94 -8.97 2.77
N ALA A 172 -14.21 -8.27 3.85
CA ALA A 172 -15.53 -7.76 4.16
C ALA A 172 -15.86 -6.44 3.46
N ALA A 173 -14.88 -5.54 3.34
CA ALA A 173 -15.10 -4.18 2.88
C ALA A 173 -15.71 -4.06 1.47
N PRO A 174 -15.21 -4.75 0.42
CA PRO A 174 -15.81 -4.68 -0.92
C PRO A 174 -17.25 -5.23 -0.96
N LEU A 175 -17.55 -6.26 -0.16
CA LEU A 175 -18.91 -6.82 -0.04
C LEU A 175 -19.86 -5.81 0.60
N ILE A 176 -19.43 -5.18 1.69
CA ILE A 176 -20.20 -4.15 2.40
C ILE A 176 -20.47 -2.97 1.45
N GLY A 177 -19.45 -2.50 0.72
CA GLY A 177 -19.59 -1.42 -0.24
C GLY A 177 -20.53 -1.77 -1.38
N ALA A 178 -20.38 -2.94 -2.00
CA ALA A 178 -21.26 -3.41 -3.06
C ALA A 178 -22.71 -3.61 -2.57
N TRP A 179 -22.90 -4.17 -1.38
CA TRP A 179 -24.20 -4.34 -0.77
C TRP A 179 -24.87 -2.98 -0.49
N LEU A 180 -24.16 -2.03 0.11
CA LEU A 180 -24.69 -0.70 0.40
C LEU A 180 -25.07 0.07 -0.88
N ILE A 181 -24.25 0.02 -1.93
CA ILE A 181 -24.55 0.73 -3.16
C ILE A 181 -25.78 0.15 -3.87
N LEU A 182 -26.00 -1.18 -3.79
CA LEU A 182 -27.13 -1.86 -4.42
C LEU A 182 -28.43 -1.70 -3.62
N THR A 183 -28.37 -1.61 -2.29
CA THR A 183 -29.55 -1.57 -1.43
C THR A 183 -29.95 -0.15 -1.01
N ALA A 184 -28.99 0.70 -0.67
CA ALA A 184 -29.20 2.05 -0.19
C ALA A 184 -28.86 3.14 -1.22
N GLY A 185 -28.13 2.78 -2.29
CA GLY A 185 -27.72 3.66 -3.34
C GLY A 185 -26.37 4.38 -3.08
N PRO A 186 -25.82 5.03 -4.14
CA PRO A 186 -24.49 5.62 -4.09
C PRO A 186 -24.31 6.70 -3.03
N PHE A 187 -25.33 7.52 -2.81
CA PHE A 187 -25.29 8.60 -1.82
C PHE A 187 -25.01 8.08 -0.41
N TRP A 188 -25.76 7.07 0.03
CA TRP A 188 -25.60 6.50 1.36
C TRP A 188 -24.32 5.69 1.49
N MET A 189 -23.94 4.95 0.43
CA MET A 189 -22.69 4.19 0.43
C MET A 189 -21.48 5.10 0.55
N PHE A 190 -21.34 6.10 -0.32
CA PHE A 190 -20.20 7.03 -0.25
C PHE A 190 -20.24 7.93 0.99
N GLY A 191 -21.44 8.25 1.50
CA GLY A 191 -21.60 8.96 2.78
C GLY A 191 -21.09 8.14 3.97
N ALA A 192 -21.43 6.85 4.04
CA ALA A 192 -20.92 5.95 5.07
C ALA A 192 -19.40 5.78 4.99
N VAL A 193 -18.87 5.61 3.77
CA VAL A 193 -17.42 5.53 3.53
C VAL A 193 -16.73 6.82 3.98
N ALA A 194 -17.29 7.99 3.67
CA ALA A 194 -16.77 9.27 4.12
C ALA A 194 -16.72 9.40 5.65
N ALA A 195 -17.76 8.93 6.33
CA ALA A 195 -17.78 8.92 7.80
C ALA A 195 -16.69 8.02 8.38
N VAL A 196 -16.49 6.82 7.84
CA VAL A 196 -15.44 5.88 8.25
C VAL A 196 -14.06 6.48 7.96
N GLU A 197 -13.87 7.08 6.77
CA GLU A 197 -12.61 7.75 6.41
C GLU A 197 -12.30 8.87 7.39
N ALA A 198 -13.26 9.75 7.72
CA ALA A 198 -13.07 10.81 8.68
C ALA A 198 -12.76 10.29 10.10
N LEU A 199 -13.43 9.22 10.54
CA LEU A 199 -13.16 8.57 11.83
C LEU A 199 -11.72 8.03 11.91
N SER A 200 -11.11 7.66 10.78
CA SER A 200 -9.72 7.19 10.75
C SER A 200 -8.72 8.26 11.23
N ALA A 201 -9.09 9.53 11.22
CA ALA A 201 -8.25 10.60 11.74
C ALA A 201 -8.14 10.61 13.28
N LEU A 202 -9.13 10.05 14.01
CA LEU A 202 -9.19 10.12 15.47
C LEU A 202 -7.96 9.54 16.20
N PRO A 203 -7.46 8.34 15.83
CA PRO A 203 -6.25 7.80 16.46
C PRO A 203 -5.03 8.69 16.30
N LEU A 204 -4.93 9.42 15.18
CA LEU A 204 -3.81 10.33 14.91
C LEU A 204 -3.79 11.57 15.81
N LEU A 205 -4.93 12.00 16.34
CA LEU A 205 -4.99 13.18 17.19
C LEU A 205 -4.08 13.04 18.43
N ALA A 206 -4.02 11.84 19.01
CA ALA A 206 -3.20 11.54 20.17
C ALA A 206 -1.78 11.06 19.83
N ALA A 207 -1.44 10.89 18.53
CA ALA A 207 -0.09 10.53 18.11
C ALA A 207 0.86 11.75 18.12
N PRO A 208 2.19 11.58 18.31
CA PRO A 208 3.15 12.67 18.30
C PRO A 208 3.21 13.35 16.92
N ASN A 209 3.58 14.63 16.88
CA ASN A 209 3.85 15.30 15.62
C ASN A 209 5.34 15.15 15.27
N VAL A 210 5.66 14.91 14.00
CA VAL A 210 7.03 14.81 13.50
C VAL A 210 7.32 15.99 12.57
N MET A 211 8.39 16.71 12.87
CA MET A 211 8.83 17.84 12.07
C MET A 211 9.95 17.39 11.12
N PRO A 212 9.78 17.54 9.80
CA PRO A 212 10.86 17.25 8.87
C PRO A 212 12.00 18.29 9.01
N PRO A 213 13.26 17.90 8.78
CA PRO A 213 14.40 18.82 8.86
C PRO A 213 14.23 19.97 7.86
N ARG A 214 14.57 21.19 8.32
CA ARG A 214 14.49 22.39 7.46
C ARG A 214 15.41 22.31 6.27
N GLU A 215 16.65 21.84 6.49
CA GLU A 215 17.67 21.63 5.48
C GLU A 215 18.02 20.13 5.42
N ALA A 216 18.27 19.63 4.24
CA ALA A 216 18.72 18.26 4.03
C ALA A 216 19.44 18.18 2.67
N PRO A 217 20.69 18.66 2.63
CA PRO A 217 21.49 18.61 1.41
C PRO A 217 21.65 17.16 0.95
N GLY A 218 21.55 16.91 -0.35
CA GLY A 218 21.66 15.57 -0.93
C GLY A 218 20.41 14.70 -0.88
N ALA A 219 19.33 15.10 -0.17
CA ALA A 219 18.12 14.28 -0.03
C ALA A 219 17.47 13.89 -1.38
N TRP A 220 17.43 14.81 -2.35
CA TRP A 220 16.93 14.53 -3.70
C TRP A 220 17.82 13.58 -4.49
N ARG A 221 19.15 13.65 -4.27
CA ARG A 221 20.10 12.72 -4.90
C ARG A 221 19.94 11.31 -4.31
N ALA A 222 19.74 11.21 -3.00
CA ALA A 222 19.52 9.95 -2.31
C ALA A 222 18.24 9.24 -2.79
N ALA A 223 17.24 9.98 -3.29
CA ALA A 223 16.00 9.42 -3.78
C ALA A 223 16.07 8.76 -5.18
N ARG A 224 17.17 8.91 -5.93
CA ARG A 224 17.26 8.51 -7.35
C ARG A 224 16.89 7.05 -7.59
N GLU A 225 17.41 6.13 -6.78
CA GLU A 225 17.11 4.70 -6.92
C GLU A 225 15.65 4.41 -6.60
N GLY A 226 15.11 5.00 -5.55
CA GLY A 226 13.69 4.89 -5.20
C GLY A 226 12.78 5.48 -6.27
N VAL A 227 13.16 6.61 -6.89
CA VAL A 227 12.44 7.25 -8.01
C VAL A 227 12.37 6.30 -9.20
N ALA A 228 13.50 5.69 -9.59
CA ALA A 228 13.50 4.74 -10.71
C ALA A 228 12.65 3.50 -10.42
N LEU A 229 12.75 2.95 -9.19
CA LEU A 229 11.96 1.80 -8.78
C LEU A 229 10.46 2.11 -8.76
N PHE A 230 10.06 3.26 -8.20
CA PHE A 230 8.66 3.66 -8.13
C PHE A 230 8.06 4.08 -9.47
N LEU A 231 8.84 4.58 -10.40
CA LEU A 231 8.39 4.82 -11.78
C LEU A 231 7.97 3.51 -12.46
N LEU A 232 8.81 2.47 -12.34
CA LEU A 232 8.54 1.15 -12.91
C LEU A 232 7.40 0.45 -12.18
N ASP A 233 7.36 0.55 -10.84
CA ASP A 233 6.26 0.03 -10.02
C ASP A 233 4.94 0.72 -10.35
N GLY A 234 4.95 2.02 -10.59
CA GLY A 234 3.78 2.77 -11.05
C GLY A 234 3.24 2.25 -12.38
N TRP A 235 4.10 2.00 -13.37
CA TRP A 235 3.66 1.46 -14.66
C TRP A 235 3.08 0.06 -14.53
N GLN A 236 3.77 -0.87 -13.84
CA GLN A 236 3.22 -2.22 -13.61
C GLN A 236 1.92 -2.15 -12.80
N GLY A 237 1.84 -1.26 -11.80
CA GLY A 237 0.65 -1.02 -10.99
C GLY A 237 -0.52 -0.49 -11.83
N ALA A 238 -0.27 0.38 -12.81
CA ALA A 238 -1.30 0.81 -13.77
C ALA A 238 -1.96 -0.39 -14.45
N CYS A 239 -1.16 -1.34 -14.92
CA CYS A 239 -1.65 -2.52 -15.61
C CYS A 239 -2.36 -3.49 -14.66
N ILE A 240 -1.67 -3.93 -13.61
CA ILE A 240 -2.09 -5.04 -12.74
C ILE A 240 -3.22 -4.65 -11.80
N TYR A 241 -3.25 -3.39 -11.35
CA TYR A 241 -4.28 -2.95 -10.40
C TYR A 241 -5.41 -2.19 -11.11
N TYR A 242 -5.11 -1.09 -11.81
CA TYR A 242 -6.15 -0.19 -12.32
C TYR A 242 -6.78 -0.66 -13.62
N VAL A 243 -5.97 -1.04 -14.62
CA VAL A 243 -6.50 -1.59 -15.88
C VAL A 243 -7.18 -2.93 -15.64
N TRP A 244 -6.60 -3.78 -14.78
CA TRP A 244 -7.22 -5.05 -14.43
C TRP A 244 -8.56 -4.89 -13.72
N GLN A 245 -8.74 -3.93 -12.82
CA GLN A 245 -10.04 -3.68 -12.19
C GLN A 245 -11.13 -3.37 -13.22
N VAL A 246 -10.81 -2.54 -14.21
CA VAL A 246 -11.74 -2.24 -15.32
C VAL A 246 -11.99 -3.49 -16.16
N ALA A 247 -10.93 -4.22 -16.53
CA ALA A 247 -11.03 -5.47 -17.29
C ALA A 247 -11.85 -6.54 -16.57
N LEU A 248 -11.64 -6.69 -15.26
CA LEU A 248 -12.41 -7.60 -14.40
C LEU A 248 -13.88 -7.20 -14.38
N PHE A 249 -14.18 -5.91 -14.13
CA PHE A 249 -15.56 -5.42 -14.10
C PHE A 249 -16.31 -5.70 -15.41
N VAL A 250 -15.67 -5.44 -16.55
CA VAL A 250 -16.21 -5.74 -17.87
C VAL A 250 -16.41 -7.26 -18.05
N SER A 251 -15.44 -8.08 -17.66
CA SER A 251 -15.53 -9.55 -17.75
C SER A 251 -16.65 -10.14 -16.88
N LEU A 252 -17.05 -9.43 -15.82
CA LEU A 252 -18.16 -9.77 -14.93
C LEU A 252 -19.52 -9.21 -15.39
N GLY A 253 -19.62 -8.79 -16.66
CA GLY A 253 -20.85 -8.24 -17.24
C GLY A 253 -21.23 -6.89 -16.64
N SER A 254 -20.27 -6.09 -16.19
CA SER A 254 -20.47 -4.77 -15.57
C SER A 254 -21.36 -4.78 -14.33
N SER A 255 -21.33 -5.87 -13.56
CA SER A 255 -22.09 -6.05 -12.33
C SER A 255 -21.27 -5.60 -11.12
N ILE A 256 -21.74 -4.57 -10.38
CA ILE A 256 -21.10 -4.10 -9.14
C ILE A 256 -21.09 -5.20 -8.07
N GLY A 257 -22.19 -5.97 -7.94
CA GLY A 257 -22.27 -7.07 -6.97
C GLY A 257 -21.27 -8.20 -7.28
N ALA A 258 -21.18 -8.62 -8.55
CA ALA A 258 -20.20 -9.62 -8.98
C ALA A 258 -18.77 -9.14 -8.79
N PHE A 259 -18.50 -7.85 -9.08
CA PHE A 259 -17.18 -7.26 -8.86
C PHE A 259 -16.80 -7.21 -7.37
N GLY A 260 -17.69 -6.74 -6.50
CA GLY A 260 -17.47 -6.75 -5.05
C GLY A 260 -17.23 -8.17 -4.50
N GLY A 261 -18.00 -9.16 -4.98
CA GLY A 261 -17.80 -10.57 -4.66
C GLY A 261 -16.45 -11.13 -5.11
N ALA A 262 -16.01 -10.79 -6.35
CA ALA A 262 -14.73 -11.22 -6.87
C ALA A 262 -13.55 -10.59 -6.11
N MET A 263 -13.67 -9.34 -5.67
CA MET A 263 -12.65 -8.68 -4.86
C MET A 263 -12.55 -9.31 -3.46
N ALA A 264 -13.68 -9.59 -2.82
CA ALA A 264 -13.72 -10.25 -1.52
C ALA A 264 -13.18 -11.70 -1.59
N PHE A 265 -13.53 -12.44 -2.65
CA PHE A 265 -12.98 -13.78 -2.87
C PHE A 265 -11.46 -13.76 -3.05
N ALA A 266 -10.93 -12.80 -3.81
CA ALA A 266 -9.49 -12.63 -3.96
C ALA A 266 -8.80 -12.32 -2.61
N ALA A 267 -9.38 -11.45 -1.79
CA ALA A 267 -8.86 -11.13 -0.47
C ALA A 267 -8.87 -12.35 0.47
N LEU A 268 -9.93 -13.17 0.43
CA LEU A 268 -10.02 -14.42 1.19
C LEU A 268 -8.94 -15.42 0.77
N VAL A 269 -8.76 -15.63 -0.53
CA VAL A 269 -7.69 -16.50 -1.07
C VAL A 269 -6.31 -15.97 -0.65
N GLY A 270 -6.09 -14.67 -0.74
CA GLY A 270 -4.86 -14.02 -0.30
C GLY A 270 -4.59 -14.24 1.19
N ALA A 271 -5.61 -14.09 2.06
CA ALA A 271 -5.48 -14.32 3.49
C ALA A 271 -5.10 -15.78 3.82
N ILE A 272 -5.77 -16.75 3.20
CA ILE A 272 -5.49 -18.18 3.39
C ILE A 272 -4.04 -18.50 2.95
N LEU A 273 -3.63 -18.03 1.77
CA LEU A 273 -2.31 -18.32 1.24
C LEU A 273 -1.20 -17.63 2.04
N THR A 274 -1.42 -16.41 2.50
CA THR A 274 -0.47 -15.73 3.40
C THR A 274 -0.32 -16.47 4.72
N ALA A 275 -1.41 -16.98 5.29
CA ALA A 275 -1.37 -17.76 6.51
C ALA A 275 -0.61 -19.10 6.34
N LEU A 276 -0.79 -19.77 5.20
CA LEU A 276 -0.15 -21.06 4.91
C LEU A 276 1.33 -20.92 4.53
N PHE A 277 1.67 -19.92 3.74
CA PHE A 277 3.00 -19.79 3.12
C PHE A 277 3.85 -18.65 3.69
N GLY A 278 3.28 -17.73 4.49
CA GLY A 278 3.98 -16.57 5.02
C GLY A 278 5.29 -16.93 5.73
N ARG A 279 5.29 -17.96 6.58
CA ARG A 279 6.51 -18.43 7.28
C ARG A 279 7.59 -18.99 6.33
N HIS A 280 7.22 -19.49 5.15
CA HIS A 280 8.17 -19.97 4.15
C HIS A 280 8.77 -18.82 3.35
N ILE A 281 7.97 -17.78 3.09
CA ILE A 281 8.37 -16.55 2.40
C ILE A 281 9.36 -15.77 3.27
N ASP A 282 9.10 -15.64 4.57
CA ASP A 282 9.96 -14.91 5.53
C ASP A 282 11.34 -15.56 5.72
N ARG A 283 11.47 -16.87 5.49
CA ARG A 283 12.75 -17.60 5.56
C ARG A 283 13.57 -17.52 4.28
N GLY A 284 13.00 -17.04 3.19
CA GLY A 284 13.70 -16.84 1.92
C GLY A 284 14.60 -15.60 2.00
N GLY A 285 15.88 -15.69 1.62
CA GLY A 285 16.72 -14.50 1.47
C GLY A 285 16.06 -13.52 0.50
N GLY A 286 16.12 -12.22 0.81
CA GLY A 286 15.40 -11.16 0.08
C GLY A 286 15.50 -11.24 -1.45
N ARG A 287 16.65 -11.71 -1.96
CA ARG A 287 16.87 -11.91 -3.41
C ARG A 287 15.98 -13.01 -4.00
N ARG A 288 15.80 -14.14 -3.29
CA ARG A 288 14.92 -15.24 -3.75
C ARG A 288 13.46 -14.82 -3.73
N THR A 289 13.05 -14.12 -2.69
CA THR A 289 11.70 -13.57 -2.58
C THR A 289 11.41 -12.56 -3.68
N ALA A 290 12.36 -11.68 -4.01
CA ALA A 290 12.23 -10.73 -5.12
C ALA A 290 12.10 -11.43 -6.49
N VAL A 291 12.89 -12.47 -6.74
CA VAL A 291 12.77 -13.28 -7.97
C VAL A 291 11.39 -13.92 -8.07
N LEU A 292 10.95 -14.60 -6.99
CA LEU A 292 9.65 -15.26 -6.95
C LEU A 292 8.51 -14.25 -7.15
N ALA A 293 8.56 -13.09 -6.48
CA ALA A 293 7.58 -12.02 -6.62
C ALA A 293 7.46 -11.55 -8.08
N CYS A 294 8.58 -11.27 -8.73
CA CYS A 294 8.56 -10.82 -10.13
C CYS A 294 8.07 -11.90 -11.08
N VAL A 295 8.50 -13.16 -10.91
CA VAL A 295 8.05 -14.29 -11.76
C VAL A 295 6.54 -14.50 -11.62
N VAL A 296 6.02 -14.50 -10.39
CA VAL A 296 4.58 -14.64 -10.13
C VAL A 296 3.80 -13.46 -10.70
N THR A 297 4.32 -12.24 -10.59
CA THR A 297 3.68 -11.03 -11.14
C THR A 297 3.68 -11.05 -12.68
N MET A 298 4.75 -11.53 -13.32
CA MET A 298 4.79 -11.73 -14.77
C MET A 298 3.76 -12.77 -15.22
N ALA A 299 3.71 -13.93 -14.53
CA ALA A 299 2.73 -14.97 -14.82
C ALA A 299 1.30 -14.48 -14.64
N LEU A 300 1.04 -13.67 -13.60
CA LEU A 300 -0.25 -13.01 -13.38
C LEU A 300 -0.63 -12.10 -14.54
N SER A 301 0.27 -11.23 -14.99
CA SER A 301 0.02 -10.31 -16.12
C SER A 301 -0.36 -11.07 -17.39
N LEU A 302 0.37 -12.15 -17.70
CA LEU A 302 0.07 -13.03 -18.84
C LEU A 302 -1.30 -13.70 -18.69
N THR A 303 -1.60 -14.23 -17.49
CA THR A 303 -2.88 -14.88 -17.20
C THR A 303 -4.04 -13.90 -17.32
N GLN A 304 -3.92 -12.72 -16.72
CA GLN A 304 -4.94 -11.67 -16.80
C GLN A 304 -5.24 -11.25 -18.24
N ALA A 305 -4.19 -11.08 -19.05
CA ALA A 305 -4.34 -10.76 -20.48
C ALA A 305 -5.04 -11.87 -21.27
N ALA A 306 -4.75 -13.14 -20.96
CA ALA A 306 -5.33 -14.30 -21.64
C ALA A 306 -6.80 -14.56 -21.28
N VAL A 307 -7.21 -14.24 -20.05
CA VAL A 307 -8.56 -14.56 -19.54
C VAL A 307 -9.56 -13.40 -19.63
N PHE A 308 -9.14 -12.25 -20.14
CA PHE A 308 -10.02 -11.08 -20.31
C PHE A 308 -11.27 -11.44 -21.12
N GLY A 309 -12.44 -11.07 -20.59
CA GLY A 309 -13.75 -11.40 -21.19
C GLY A 309 -14.33 -12.77 -20.76
N HIS A 310 -13.56 -13.62 -20.04
CA HIS A 310 -14.05 -14.91 -19.54
C HIS A 310 -14.36 -14.82 -18.04
N LEU A 311 -15.66 -14.80 -17.67
CA LEU A 311 -16.15 -14.53 -16.32
C LEU A 311 -15.42 -15.35 -15.23
N TRP A 312 -15.51 -16.66 -15.25
CA TRP A 312 -14.94 -17.51 -14.19
C TRP A 312 -13.42 -17.55 -14.18
N LEU A 313 -12.80 -17.48 -15.35
CA LEU A 313 -11.34 -17.41 -15.46
C LEU A 313 -10.81 -16.07 -14.97
N ALA A 314 -11.54 -14.97 -15.21
CA ALA A 314 -11.19 -13.66 -14.68
C ALA A 314 -11.29 -13.61 -13.14
N VAL A 315 -12.31 -14.25 -12.53
CA VAL A 315 -12.42 -14.40 -11.07
C VAL A 315 -11.24 -15.19 -10.51
N ALA A 316 -10.87 -16.30 -11.16
CA ALA A 316 -9.71 -17.11 -10.76
C ALA A 316 -8.39 -16.33 -10.88
N ALA A 317 -8.19 -15.60 -11.99
CA ALA A 317 -7.00 -14.76 -12.18
C ALA A 317 -6.94 -13.62 -11.14
N ASN A 318 -8.08 -13.01 -10.79
CA ASN A 318 -8.15 -12.01 -9.73
C ASN A 318 -7.75 -12.58 -8.36
N ALA A 319 -8.18 -13.79 -8.04
CA ALA A 319 -7.78 -14.48 -6.82
C ALA A 319 -6.28 -14.81 -6.80
N LEU A 320 -5.70 -15.24 -7.94
CA LEU A 320 -4.24 -15.43 -8.09
C LEU A 320 -3.48 -14.11 -7.94
N GLY A 321 -4.10 -12.98 -8.30
CA GLY A 321 -3.55 -11.63 -8.10
C GLY A 321 -3.24 -11.31 -6.65
N ALA A 322 -4.00 -11.84 -5.70
CA ALA A 322 -3.74 -11.67 -4.27
C ALA A 322 -2.37 -12.26 -3.86
N ILE A 323 -1.95 -13.38 -4.47
CA ILE A 323 -0.62 -13.98 -4.23
C ILE A 323 0.48 -13.07 -4.75
N ALA A 324 0.34 -12.59 -5.98
CA ALA A 324 1.32 -11.68 -6.59
C ALA A 324 1.49 -10.43 -5.73
N THR A 325 0.38 -9.83 -5.28
CA THR A 325 0.37 -8.65 -4.42
C THR A 325 1.05 -8.91 -3.08
N ALA A 326 0.76 -10.03 -2.44
CA ALA A 326 1.37 -10.42 -1.16
C ALA A 326 2.90 -10.60 -1.26
N LEU A 327 3.43 -10.93 -2.43
CA LEU A 327 4.87 -11.11 -2.68
C LEU A 327 5.54 -9.80 -3.13
N ILE A 328 4.93 -9.08 -4.09
CA ILE A 328 5.59 -7.95 -4.75
C ILE A 328 5.61 -6.69 -3.88
N ILE A 329 4.55 -6.42 -3.11
CA ILE A 329 4.48 -5.24 -2.25
C ILE A 329 5.61 -5.24 -1.21
N PRO A 330 5.82 -6.30 -0.38
CA PRO A 330 6.93 -6.31 0.56
C PRO A 330 8.30 -6.26 -0.12
N ALA A 331 8.45 -6.94 -1.27
CA ALA A 331 9.71 -6.96 -2.02
C ALA A 331 10.14 -5.57 -2.50
N ILE A 332 9.20 -4.68 -2.85
CA ILE A 332 9.45 -3.31 -3.29
C ILE A 332 9.49 -2.35 -2.09
N SER A 333 8.58 -2.49 -1.14
CA SER A 333 8.46 -1.58 0.00
C SER A 333 9.66 -1.64 0.93
N THR A 334 10.26 -2.82 1.14
CA THR A 334 11.44 -2.98 2.01
C THR A 334 12.62 -2.13 1.54
N PRO A 335 13.10 -2.22 0.28
CA PRO A 335 14.13 -1.32 -0.23
C PRO A 335 13.78 0.15 -0.11
N LEU A 336 12.55 0.51 -0.43
CA LEU A 336 12.11 1.90 -0.41
C LEU A 336 12.12 2.50 1.00
N TYR A 337 11.63 1.77 2.00
CA TYR A 337 11.67 2.23 3.39
C TYR A 337 13.11 2.30 3.92
N ASN A 338 13.96 1.33 3.58
CA ASN A 338 15.36 1.35 3.98
C ASN A 338 16.12 2.54 3.36
N LEU A 339 15.95 2.77 2.07
CA LEU A 339 16.54 3.93 1.38
C LEU A 339 15.96 5.25 1.88
N SER A 340 14.68 5.30 2.19
CA SER A 340 14.03 6.47 2.78
C SER A 340 14.64 6.84 4.13
N GLN A 341 14.85 5.84 5.00
CA GLN A 341 15.48 6.05 6.31
C GLN A 341 16.94 6.46 6.23
N ALA A 342 17.70 5.82 5.32
CA ALA A 342 19.10 6.16 5.09
C ALA A 342 19.27 7.55 4.44
N SER A 343 18.18 8.16 3.93
CA SER A 343 18.23 9.47 3.30
C SER A 343 18.29 10.60 4.34
N PRO A 344 18.92 11.74 4.00
CA PRO A 344 18.99 12.91 4.89
C PRO A 344 17.59 13.48 5.29
N CYS A 345 16.54 13.12 4.56
CA CYS A 345 15.16 13.54 4.87
C CYS A 345 14.14 12.57 4.25
N PRO A 346 13.53 11.70 5.05
CA PRO A 346 12.49 10.78 4.57
C PRO A 346 11.34 11.49 3.86
N PHE A 347 10.96 12.70 4.30
CA PHE A 347 9.86 13.43 3.66
C PHE A 347 10.19 13.87 2.24
N ARG A 348 11.39 14.43 1.99
CA ARG A 348 11.83 14.77 0.62
C ARG A 348 12.00 13.52 -0.24
N TYR A 349 12.52 12.46 0.35
CA TYR A 349 12.63 11.17 -0.33
C TYR A 349 11.25 10.69 -0.82
N ASN A 350 10.25 10.63 0.06
CA ASN A 350 8.91 10.16 -0.30
C ASN A 350 8.17 11.14 -1.25
N ILE A 351 8.40 12.44 -1.15
CA ILE A 351 7.89 13.40 -2.15
C ILE A 351 8.40 13.04 -3.56
N ALA A 352 9.67 12.69 -3.70
CA ALA A 352 10.27 12.38 -5.01
C ALA A 352 9.79 11.02 -5.54
N THR A 353 9.82 9.99 -4.70
CA THR A 353 9.44 8.62 -5.11
C THR A 353 7.97 8.52 -5.46
N GLU A 354 7.10 9.07 -4.64
CA GLU A 354 5.66 9.13 -4.92
C GLU A 354 5.35 9.94 -6.20
N GLY A 355 6.14 11.01 -6.50
CA GLY A 355 6.01 11.73 -7.76
C GLY A 355 6.35 10.85 -8.97
N ALA A 356 7.35 10.01 -8.86
CA ALA A 356 7.69 9.05 -9.90
C ALA A 356 6.60 7.99 -10.10
N TRP A 357 5.99 7.52 -9.00
CA TRP A 357 4.86 6.61 -9.07
C TRP A 357 3.66 7.23 -9.80
N ASP A 358 3.33 8.50 -9.49
CA ASP A 358 2.27 9.23 -10.22
C ASP A 358 2.54 9.30 -11.74
N ILE A 359 3.80 9.53 -12.13
CA ILE A 359 4.18 9.53 -13.54
C ILE A 359 4.02 8.14 -14.15
N GLY A 360 4.51 7.10 -13.47
CA GLY A 360 4.42 5.72 -13.95
C GLY A 360 2.98 5.26 -14.14
N VAL A 361 2.14 5.43 -13.12
CA VAL A 361 0.71 5.09 -13.20
C VAL A 361 0.00 5.97 -14.22
N GLY A 362 0.21 7.28 -14.18
CA GLY A 362 -0.43 8.24 -15.09
C GLY A 362 -0.14 7.92 -16.55
N ALA A 363 1.12 7.66 -16.90
CA ALA A 363 1.53 7.26 -18.24
C ALA A 363 0.90 5.91 -18.63
N GLY A 364 0.88 4.93 -17.73
CA GLY A 364 0.27 3.62 -17.94
C GLY A 364 -1.23 3.72 -18.25
N VAL A 365 -2.00 4.43 -17.40
CA VAL A 365 -3.46 4.55 -17.61
C VAL A 365 -3.81 5.45 -18.81
N LEU A 366 -2.98 6.45 -19.16
CA LEU A 366 -3.16 7.21 -20.41
C LEU A 366 -2.92 6.33 -21.64
N THR A 367 -1.94 5.43 -21.57
CA THR A 367 -1.72 4.44 -22.63
C THR A 367 -2.93 3.50 -22.76
N ALA A 368 -3.50 3.05 -21.62
CA ALA A 368 -4.73 2.26 -21.63
C ALA A 368 -5.93 3.05 -22.20
N ALA A 369 -6.04 4.33 -21.86
CA ALA A 369 -7.07 5.22 -22.45
C ALA A 369 -6.94 5.32 -23.97
N ALA A 370 -5.72 5.53 -24.46
CA ALA A 370 -5.46 5.63 -25.91
C ALA A 370 -5.76 4.30 -26.63
N ILE A 371 -5.29 3.17 -26.10
CA ILE A 371 -5.57 1.84 -26.66
C ILE A 371 -7.07 1.60 -26.72
N SER A 372 -7.80 1.86 -25.63
CA SER A 372 -9.25 1.67 -25.57
C SER A 372 -10.02 2.64 -26.49
N ALA A 373 -9.58 3.89 -26.61
CA ALA A 373 -10.19 4.87 -27.51
C ALA A 373 -10.03 4.50 -28.99
N LEU A 374 -8.93 3.83 -29.34
CA LEU A 374 -8.65 3.30 -30.67
C LEU A 374 -9.31 1.93 -30.95
N GLY A 375 -10.14 1.43 -30.03
CA GLY A 375 -10.80 0.13 -30.16
C GLY A 375 -9.91 -1.08 -29.85
N GLY A 376 -8.73 -0.85 -29.29
CA GLY A 376 -7.82 -1.91 -28.87
C GLY A 376 -8.28 -2.63 -27.61
N SER A 377 -7.83 -3.87 -27.43
CA SER A 377 -8.14 -4.68 -26.25
C SER A 377 -7.34 -4.26 -25.04
N LEU A 378 -7.97 -4.26 -23.85
CA LEU A 378 -7.30 -4.09 -22.57
C LEU A 378 -6.28 -5.20 -22.30
N SER A 379 -6.43 -6.40 -22.89
CA SER A 379 -5.44 -7.48 -22.82
C SER A 379 -4.05 -7.02 -23.29
N PHE A 380 -3.99 -6.24 -24.35
CA PHE A 380 -2.71 -5.69 -24.83
C PHE A 380 -2.05 -4.78 -23.82
N MET A 381 -2.86 -3.93 -23.14
CA MET A 381 -2.32 -3.05 -22.10
C MET A 381 -1.76 -3.84 -20.91
N LEU A 382 -2.43 -4.93 -20.49
CA LEU A 382 -1.95 -5.79 -19.40
C LEU A 382 -0.56 -6.37 -19.72
N LEU A 383 -0.29 -6.72 -20.99
CA LEU A 383 1.03 -7.22 -21.40
C LEU A 383 2.15 -6.17 -21.34
N THR A 384 1.81 -4.88 -21.42
CA THR A 384 2.82 -3.82 -21.30
C THR A 384 3.42 -3.69 -19.88
N ALA A 385 2.86 -4.40 -18.88
CA ALA A 385 3.47 -4.55 -17.57
C ALA A 385 4.81 -5.30 -17.61
N LEU A 386 4.99 -6.25 -18.55
CA LEU A 386 6.14 -7.16 -18.59
C LEU A 386 7.51 -6.44 -18.61
N PRO A 387 7.74 -5.43 -19.46
CA PRO A 387 9.00 -4.67 -19.43
C PRO A 387 9.25 -3.97 -18.10
N ALA A 388 8.19 -3.39 -17.50
CA ALA A 388 8.30 -2.72 -16.22
C ALA A 388 8.64 -3.71 -15.07
N ILE A 389 7.99 -4.88 -15.04
CA ILE A 389 8.31 -5.97 -14.10
C ILE A 389 9.76 -6.42 -14.30
N GLY A 390 10.24 -6.53 -15.53
CA GLY A 390 11.64 -6.83 -15.83
C GLY A 390 12.60 -5.79 -15.27
N GLY A 391 12.26 -4.52 -15.37
CA GLY A 391 13.02 -3.42 -14.77
C GLY A 391 13.00 -3.46 -13.23
N VAL A 392 11.84 -3.69 -12.62
CA VAL A 392 11.70 -3.91 -11.16
C VAL A 392 12.56 -5.10 -10.72
N PHE A 393 12.48 -6.23 -11.44
CA PHE A 393 13.31 -7.41 -11.17
C PHE A 393 14.81 -7.06 -11.15
N TRP A 394 15.29 -6.36 -12.16
CA TRP A 394 16.70 -5.97 -12.27
C TRP A 394 17.13 -5.08 -11.09
N MET A 395 16.31 -4.11 -10.71
CA MET A 395 16.59 -3.21 -9.59
C MET A 395 16.60 -3.95 -8.25
N LEU A 396 15.62 -4.80 -7.98
CA LEU A 396 15.54 -5.61 -6.76
C LEU A 396 16.68 -6.62 -6.69
N TRP A 397 17.03 -7.25 -7.82
CA TRP A 397 18.17 -8.17 -7.90
C TRP A 397 19.49 -7.49 -7.50
N ARG A 398 19.72 -6.26 -7.97
CA ARG A 398 20.89 -5.45 -7.59
C ARG A 398 20.84 -5.06 -6.12
N TYR A 399 19.71 -4.54 -5.66
CA TYR A 399 19.57 -4.09 -4.28
C TYR A 399 19.83 -5.22 -3.28
N TYR A 400 19.13 -6.33 -3.39
CA TYR A 400 19.31 -7.48 -2.49
C TYR A 400 20.64 -8.22 -2.69
N GLY A 401 21.30 -8.04 -3.83
CA GLY A 401 22.66 -8.51 -4.05
C GLY A 401 23.71 -7.71 -3.28
N ALA A 402 23.47 -6.40 -3.15
CA ALA A 402 24.33 -5.51 -2.38
C ALA A 402 24.01 -5.54 -0.86
N HIS A 403 22.81 -5.97 -0.48
CA HIS A 403 22.32 -6.01 0.91
C HIS A 403 21.77 -7.40 1.24
N PRO A 404 22.62 -8.44 1.34
CA PRO A 404 22.17 -9.83 1.50
C PRO A 404 21.37 -10.09 2.79
N THR A 405 21.53 -9.27 3.82
CA THR A 405 20.81 -9.35 5.11
C THR A 405 19.49 -8.58 5.13
N ALA A 406 19.18 -7.79 4.11
CA ALA A 406 17.95 -6.99 4.06
C ALA A 406 16.65 -7.82 3.92
N GLY A 407 16.74 -9.14 3.81
CA GLY A 407 15.59 -10.05 3.78
C GLY A 407 15.33 -10.81 5.08
N GLY A 408 16.20 -10.69 6.06
CA GLY A 408 16.03 -11.11 7.44
C GLY A 408 16.35 -9.92 8.32
N VAL A 409 15.62 -9.73 9.41
CA VAL A 409 15.85 -8.63 10.37
C VAL A 409 17.28 -8.76 10.93
N GLU A 410 18.26 -8.20 10.23
CA GLU A 410 19.58 -7.98 10.77
C GLU A 410 20.03 -6.58 10.37
N ILE A 411 20.10 -5.72 11.39
CA ILE A 411 20.56 -4.34 11.34
C ILE A 411 22.02 -4.35 10.87
N ALA A 412 22.34 -3.50 9.92
CA ALA A 412 23.74 -3.30 9.52
C ALA A 412 24.57 -2.93 10.75
N PRO A 413 25.66 -3.65 11.06
CA PRO A 413 26.59 -3.24 12.09
C PRO A 413 27.39 -2.03 11.59
N GLY A 414 27.03 -0.82 12.04
CA GLY A 414 27.76 0.38 11.61
C GLY A 414 27.24 1.71 12.13
N LEU A 415 26.18 1.74 12.96
CA LEU A 415 25.75 2.95 13.67
C LEU A 415 25.69 2.67 15.18
N ALA A 416 26.81 2.18 15.73
CA ALA A 416 27.07 2.40 17.13
C ALA A 416 27.38 3.90 17.29
N LEU A 417 26.42 4.64 17.82
CA LEU A 417 26.69 5.96 18.38
C LEU A 417 27.64 5.74 19.54
N GLU A 418 28.90 6.15 19.39
CA GLU A 418 29.79 6.29 20.53
C GLU A 418 29.10 7.18 21.58
N PRO A 419 29.11 6.80 22.86
CA PRO A 419 28.61 7.64 23.91
C PRO A 419 29.55 8.82 24.10
N HIS A 420 29.24 9.96 23.48
CA HIS A 420 29.90 11.20 23.86
C HIS A 420 29.52 11.52 25.31
N ALA A 421 30.51 11.36 26.20
CA ALA A 421 30.48 11.84 27.55
C ALA A 421 30.14 13.37 27.53
N LEU A 422 29.10 13.73 28.29
CA LEU A 422 28.81 15.10 28.63
C LEU A 422 29.81 15.61 29.66
N PRO A 423 30.30 16.84 29.56
CA PRO A 423 30.87 17.52 30.71
C PRO A 423 29.78 18.05 31.63
#